data_10f4170fb328a06ae8f3a53352286714
#
_entry.id   10f4170fb328a06ae8f3a53352286714
#
_cell.length_a   1.000
_cell.length_b   1.000
_cell.length_c   1.000
_cell.angle_alpha   90.00
_cell.angle_beta   90.00
_cell.angle_gamma   90.00
#
_symmetry.space_group_name_H-M   'P 1'
#
loop_
_entity.id
_entity.type
_entity.pdbx_description
1 polymer ?
#
loop_
_entity_poly.entity_id
_entity_poly.type
_entity_poly.pdbx_seq_one_letter_code
_entity_poly.pdbx_strand_id
1 'polypeptide(L)'
;MAAPELTLYSREMCSWCIDAKDFLSERGYRFTVVDVGRNREAYEEMKSLSSQTSVPVLAAGDELLVNFDTDQLEKFLNEHGIKP
;
A
#
# COMPACT_ATOMS: atom_id res chain seq x y z
N MET A 1 7.09 11.49 -17.43
CA MET A 1 5.91 11.52 -16.55
C MET A 1 6.28 10.97 -15.18
N ALA A 2 5.78 11.60 -14.15
CA ALA A 2 6.05 11.14 -12.80
C ALA A 2 5.31 9.83 -12.54
N ALA A 3 5.92 8.96 -11.75
CA ALA A 3 5.25 7.74 -11.27
C ALA A 3 4.10 8.16 -10.34
N PRO A 4 3.04 7.37 -10.24
CA PRO A 4 1.96 7.67 -9.30
C PRO A 4 2.48 7.63 -7.86
N GLU A 5 1.88 8.43 -7.00
CA GLU A 5 2.20 8.39 -5.59
C GLU A 5 1.71 7.08 -4.99
N LEU A 6 2.54 6.49 -4.15
CA LEU A 6 2.20 5.25 -3.47
C LEU A 6 1.85 5.58 -2.02
N THR A 7 0.69 5.14 -1.58
CA THR A 7 0.26 5.25 -0.19
C THR A 7 -0.04 3.87 0.33
N LEU A 8 0.67 3.47 1.37
CA LEU A 8 0.49 2.17 1.99
C LEU A 8 -0.28 2.35 3.30
N TYR A 9 -1.49 1.85 3.34
CA TYR A 9 -2.28 1.82 4.56
C TYR A 9 -1.89 0.59 5.35
N SER A 10 -1.46 0.80 6.57
CA SER A 10 -0.94 -0.29 7.40
C SER A 10 -1.40 -0.15 8.84
N ARG A 11 -1.01 -1.11 9.65
CA ARG A 11 -1.33 -1.17 11.07
C ARG A 11 -0.11 -1.75 11.78
N GLU A 12 0.06 -1.43 13.06
CA GLU A 12 1.11 -2.03 13.85
C GLU A 12 0.87 -3.54 13.97
N MET A 13 1.93 -4.29 14.13
CA MET A 13 1.90 -5.74 14.31
C MET A 13 1.25 -6.50 13.15
N CYS A 14 1.34 -5.95 11.97
CA CYS A 14 0.87 -6.59 10.74
C CYS A 14 2.10 -7.06 9.96
N SER A 15 2.33 -8.37 9.94
CA SER A 15 3.52 -8.92 9.27
C SER A 15 3.50 -8.66 7.76
N TRP A 16 2.35 -8.76 7.12
CA TRP A 16 2.23 -8.47 5.69
C TRP A 16 2.49 -6.99 5.39
N CYS A 17 2.11 -6.09 6.30
CA CYS A 17 2.40 -4.67 6.16
C CYS A 17 3.90 -4.41 6.27
N ILE A 18 4.56 -5.08 7.19
CA ILE A 18 6.02 -4.98 7.38
C ILE A 18 6.72 -5.47 6.12
N ASP A 19 6.32 -6.61 5.61
CA ASP A 19 6.90 -7.19 4.40
C ASP A 19 6.73 -6.25 3.20
N ALA A 20 5.57 -5.63 3.09
CA ALA A 20 5.30 -4.68 2.00
C ALA A 20 6.22 -3.45 2.11
N LYS A 21 6.38 -2.90 3.32
CA LYS A 21 7.26 -1.76 3.54
C LYS A 21 8.70 -2.10 3.19
N ASP A 22 9.16 -3.25 3.65
CA ASP A 22 10.53 -3.69 3.37
C ASP A 22 10.75 -3.90 1.88
N PHE A 23 9.81 -4.53 1.20
CA PHE A 23 9.88 -4.75 -0.24
C PHE A 23 10.01 -3.43 -1.00
N LEU A 24 9.14 -2.49 -0.70
CA LEU A 24 9.16 -1.19 -1.38
C LEU A 24 10.43 -0.41 -1.09
N SER A 25 10.87 -0.41 0.17
CA SER A 25 12.09 0.29 0.58
C SER A 25 13.34 -0.28 -0.07
N GLU A 26 13.46 -1.60 -0.07
CA GLU A 26 14.62 -2.29 -0.63
C GLU A 26 14.75 -2.08 -2.14
N ARG A 27 13.64 -1.88 -2.81
CA ARG A 27 13.62 -1.66 -4.26
C ARG A 27 13.69 -0.19 -4.65
N GLY A 28 13.79 0.69 -3.67
CA GLY A 28 13.97 2.12 -3.92
C GLY A 28 12.70 2.90 -4.25
N TYR A 29 11.53 2.33 -3.97
CA TYR A 29 10.27 3.04 -4.16
C TYR A 29 10.08 4.12 -3.10
N ARG A 30 9.49 5.22 -3.50
CA ARG A 30 9.02 6.24 -2.57
C ARG A 30 7.56 5.98 -2.28
N PHE A 31 7.20 6.01 -1.02
CA PHE A 31 5.82 5.77 -0.60
C PHE A 31 5.56 6.42 0.75
N THR A 32 4.30 6.69 1.01
CA THR A 32 3.84 7.21 2.29
C THR A 32 3.16 6.09 3.05
N VAL A 33 3.49 5.93 4.32
CA VAL A 33 2.86 4.94 5.19
C VAL A 33 1.82 5.66 6.04
N VAL A 34 0.60 5.14 6.05
CA VAL A 34 -0.49 5.68 6.85
C VAL A 34 -0.97 4.59 7.80
N ASP A 35 -0.88 4.89 9.11
CA ASP A 35 -1.29 3.95 10.15
C ASP A 35 -2.77 4.12 10.45
N VAL A 36 -3.58 3.17 9.97
CA VAL A 36 -5.03 3.21 10.16
C VAL A 36 -5.46 2.73 11.55
N GLY A 37 -4.54 2.13 12.30
CA GLY A 37 -4.82 1.73 13.67
C GLY A 37 -4.80 2.89 14.66
N ARG A 38 -4.11 3.97 14.29
CA ARG A 38 -3.95 5.16 15.14
C ARG A 38 -4.66 6.40 14.63
N ASN A 39 -5.15 6.34 13.39
CA ASN A 39 -5.78 7.50 12.76
C ASN A 39 -7.12 7.08 12.20
N ARG A 40 -8.18 7.52 12.86
CA ARG A 40 -9.53 7.14 12.46
C ARG A 40 -9.92 7.70 11.10
N GLU A 41 -9.50 8.90 10.77
CA GLU A 41 -9.77 9.49 9.47
C GLU A 41 -9.13 8.67 8.36
N ALA A 42 -7.89 8.22 8.57
CA ALA A 42 -7.19 7.39 7.62
C ALA A 42 -7.88 6.04 7.46
N TYR A 43 -8.37 5.47 8.54
CA TYR A 43 -9.12 4.22 8.51
C TYR A 43 -10.39 4.38 7.65
N GLU A 44 -11.15 5.45 7.88
CA GLU A 44 -12.36 5.71 7.12
C GLU A 44 -12.04 5.98 5.64
N GLU A 45 -10.96 6.67 5.36
CA GLU A 45 -10.50 6.90 4.00
C GLU A 45 -10.16 5.59 3.29
N MET A 46 -9.40 4.72 3.94
CA MET A 46 -9.06 3.41 3.40
C MET A 46 -10.32 2.59 3.12
N LYS A 47 -11.25 2.60 4.05
CA LYS A 47 -12.51 1.88 3.92
C LYS A 47 -13.33 2.40 2.74
N SER A 48 -13.40 3.71 2.56
CA SER A 48 -14.08 4.33 1.43
C SER A 48 -13.46 3.95 0.10
N LEU A 49 -12.13 3.98 0.03
CA LEU A 49 -11.41 3.69 -1.20
C LEU A 49 -11.46 2.22 -1.58
N SER A 50 -11.27 1.34 -0.62
CA SER A 50 -11.06 -0.08 -0.86
C SER A 50 -12.30 -0.94 -0.62
N SER A 51 -13.32 -0.38 0.01
CA SER A 51 -14.53 -1.10 0.44
C SER A 51 -14.23 -2.24 1.40
N GLN A 52 -13.14 -2.11 2.14
CA GLN A 52 -12.75 -3.12 3.13
C GLN A 52 -12.02 -2.49 4.30
N THR A 53 -11.86 -3.27 5.36
CA THR A 53 -11.28 -2.79 6.62
C THR A 53 -9.94 -3.41 6.96
N SER A 54 -9.45 -4.32 6.12
CA SER A 54 -8.21 -5.04 6.36
C SER A 54 -7.01 -4.31 5.75
N VAL A 55 -5.85 -4.56 6.32
CA VAL A 55 -4.58 -4.07 5.80
C VAL A 55 -3.73 -5.26 5.37
N PRO A 56 -2.75 -5.11 4.49
CA PRO A 56 -2.33 -3.85 3.85
C PRO A 56 -3.22 -3.45 2.68
N VAL A 57 -3.27 -2.16 2.40
CA VAL A 57 -3.87 -1.61 1.18
C VAL A 57 -2.87 -0.65 0.56
N LEU A 58 -2.59 -0.83 -0.72
CA LEU A 58 -1.71 0.08 -1.45
C LEU A 58 -2.52 0.86 -2.46
N ALA A 59 -2.45 2.17 -2.39
CA ALA A 59 -3.05 3.06 -3.37
C ALA A 59 -1.94 3.59 -4.27
N ALA A 60 -2.14 3.48 -5.58
CA ALA A 60 -1.20 3.95 -6.58
C ALA A 60 -1.98 4.74 -7.63
N GLY A 61 -2.08 6.05 -7.42
CA GLY A 61 -2.97 6.86 -8.23
C GLY A 61 -4.41 6.39 -8.06
N ASP A 62 -5.04 5.98 -9.16
CA ASP A 62 -6.41 5.48 -9.14
C ASP A 62 -6.50 3.97 -8.93
N GLU A 63 -5.36 3.29 -8.84
CA GLU A 63 -5.31 1.84 -8.70
C GLU A 63 -5.14 1.44 -7.24
N LEU A 64 -5.73 0.31 -6.88
CA LEU A 64 -5.66 -0.22 -5.51
C LEU A 64 -5.27 -1.67 -5.53
N LEU A 65 -4.44 -2.05 -4.54
CA LEU A 65 -4.12 -3.44 -4.26
C LEU A 65 -4.47 -3.71 -2.81
N VAL A 66 -5.24 -4.75 -2.55
CA VAL A 66 -5.77 -5.03 -1.22
C VAL A 66 -5.40 -6.44 -0.77
N ASN A 67 -5.11 -6.60 0.52
CA ASN A 67 -4.80 -7.90 1.14
C ASN A 67 -3.78 -8.69 0.34
N PHE A 68 -2.59 -8.14 0.18
CA PHE A 68 -1.58 -8.70 -0.71
C PHE A 68 -0.34 -9.18 0.06
N ASP A 69 0.35 -10.14 -0.54
CA ASP A 69 1.72 -10.51 -0.15
C ASP A 69 2.71 -9.82 -1.10
N THR A 70 4.01 -10.07 -0.90
CA THR A 70 5.04 -9.41 -1.71
C THR A 70 5.04 -9.88 -3.15
N ASP A 71 4.65 -11.12 -3.43
CA ASP A 71 4.55 -11.61 -4.80
C ASP A 71 3.43 -10.90 -5.55
N GLN A 72 2.29 -10.73 -4.91
CA GLN A 72 1.17 -9.99 -5.48
C GLN A 72 1.52 -8.51 -5.68
N LEU A 73 2.27 -7.94 -4.73
CA LEU A 73 2.74 -6.57 -4.81
C LEU A 73 3.65 -6.37 -6.01
N GLU A 74 4.62 -7.27 -6.20
CA GLU A 74 5.52 -7.20 -7.33
C GLU A 74 4.77 -7.28 -8.66
N LYS A 75 3.84 -8.21 -8.75
CA LYS A 75 3.01 -8.39 -9.94
C LYS A 75 2.21 -7.13 -10.25
N PHE A 76 1.59 -6.55 -9.23
CA PHE A 76 0.80 -5.32 -9.36
C PHE A 76 1.66 -4.18 -9.91
N LEU A 77 2.84 -3.97 -9.32
CA LEU A 77 3.75 -2.91 -9.75
C LEU A 77 4.19 -3.10 -11.19
N ASN A 78 4.50 -4.35 -11.57
CA ASN A 78 4.91 -4.66 -12.94
C ASN A 78 3.77 -4.47 -13.94
N GLU A 79 2.58 -4.93 -13.60
CA GLU A 79 1.42 -4.83 -14.50
C GLU A 79 1.02 -3.37 -14.77
N HIS A 80 1.22 -2.50 -13.79
CA HIS A 80 0.89 -1.09 -13.92
C HIS A 80 2.08 -0.22 -14.34
N GLY A 81 3.23 -0.85 -14.61
CA GLY A 81 4.41 -0.13 -15.04
C GLY A 81 4.95 0.84 -14.00
N ILE A 82 4.74 0.56 -12.73
CA ILE A 82 5.19 1.42 -11.62
C ILE A 82 6.61 1.04 -11.26
N LYS A 83 7.54 1.99 -11.43
CA LYS A 83 8.96 1.77 -11.16
C LYS A 83 9.44 2.71 -10.08
N PRO A 84 10.51 2.31 -9.33
CA PRO A 84 11.08 3.19 -8.32
C PRO A 84 11.74 4.43 -8.90
#